data_602abb228955071779354961f428a463
#
_entry.id   602abb228955071779354961f428a463
#
_cell.length_a   1.000
_cell.length_b   1.000
_cell.length_c   1.000
_cell.angle_alpha   90.00
_cell.angle_beta   90.00
_cell.angle_gamma   90.00
#
_symmetry.space_group_name_H-M   'P 1'
#
loop_
_entity.id
_entity.type
_entity.pdbx_description
1 polymer ?
#
loop_
_entity_poly.entity_id
_entity_poly.type
_entity_poly.pdbx_seq_one_letter_code
_entity_poly.pdbx_strand_id
1 'polypeptide(L)' 'MSEFGQKLLGLRTKQGLTVKEVCKQVGIPQSRLSELEKGVRLPTSGQIERLESFYGVDSHELASLAQLPDKN' A
#
# COMPACT_ATOMS: atom_id res chain seq x y z
N MET A 1 0.02 -7.96 -12.26
CA MET A 1 -0.02 -7.09 -11.07
C MET A 1 0.37 -7.89 -9.84
N SER A 2 0.99 -7.23 -8.90
CA SER A 2 1.41 -7.91 -7.68
C SER A 2 0.21 -8.10 -6.73
N GLU A 3 0.30 -9.10 -5.87
CA GLU A 3 -0.73 -9.30 -4.86
C GLU A 3 -0.84 -8.10 -3.93
N PHE A 4 0.30 -7.50 -3.61
CA PHE A 4 0.33 -6.30 -2.78
C PHE A 4 -0.45 -5.17 -3.45
N GLY A 5 -0.17 -4.91 -4.72
CA GLY A 5 -0.84 -3.85 -5.45
C GLY A 5 -2.33 -4.08 -5.57
N GLN A 6 -2.72 -5.31 -5.85
CA GLN A 6 -4.14 -5.66 -5.95
C GLN A 6 -4.85 -5.48 -4.62
N LYS A 7 -4.19 -5.84 -3.53
CA LYS A 7 -4.77 -5.67 -2.20
C LYS A 7 -4.97 -4.19 -1.89
N LEU A 8 -3.98 -3.35 -2.21
CA LEU A 8 -4.10 -1.91 -2.01
C LEU A 8 -5.25 -1.33 -2.80
N LEU A 9 -5.32 -1.70 -4.08
CA LEU A 9 -6.38 -1.20 -4.95
C LEU A 9 -7.75 -1.61 -4.41
N GLY A 10 -7.88 -2.86 -3.98
CA GLY A 10 -9.13 -3.36 -3.43
C GLY A 10 -9.54 -2.63 -2.16
N LEU A 11 -8.60 -2.39 -1.25
CA LEU A 11 -8.89 -1.67 -0.02
C LEU A 11 -9.35 -0.25 -0.32
N ARG A 12 -8.68 0.41 -1.26
CA ARG A 12 -9.02 1.78 -1.63
C ARG A 12 -10.39 1.87 -2.28
N THR A 13 -10.63 1.01 -3.27
CA THR A 13 -11.91 1.06 -4.00
C THR A 13 -13.08 0.63 -3.12
N LYS A 14 -12.85 -0.31 -2.22
CA LYS A 14 -13.89 -0.75 -1.29
C LYS A 14 -14.37 0.40 -0.42
N GLN A 15 -13.48 1.33 -0.08
CA GLN A 15 -13.82 2.48 0.73
C GLN A 15 -14.25 3.69 -0.10
N GLY A 16 -14.24 3.55 -1.42
CA GLY A 16 -14.65 4.63 -2.31
C GLY A 16 -13.69 5.80 -2.35
N LEU A 17 -12.41 5.55 -2.11
CA LEU A 17 -11.40 6.60 -2.04
C LEU A 17 -10.62 6.71 -3.34
N THR A 18 -10.22 7.94 -3.68
CA THR A 18 -9.33 8.15 -4.81
C THR A 18 -7.88 8.05 -4.35
N VAL A 19 -6.98 7.87 -5.32
CA VAL A 19 -5.55 7.85 -5.03
C VAL A 19 -5.14 9.14 -4.31
N LYS A 20 -5.66 10.27 -4.79
CA LYS A 20 -5.34 11.57 -4.20
C LYS A 20 -5.73 11.64 -2.73
N GLU A 21 -6.90 11.12 -2.40
CA GLU A 21 -7.39 11.14 -1.03
C GLU A 21 -6.52 10.30 -0.10
N VAL A 22 -6.16 9.11 -0.54
CA VAL A 22 -5.31 8.23 0.26
C VAL A 22 -3.93 8.84 0.43
N CYS A 23 -3.36 9.39 -0.64
CA CYS A 23 -2.04 10.00 -0.59
C CYS A 23 -1.98 11.12 0.44
N LYS A 24 -3.03 11.91 0.50
CA LYS A 24 -3.12 13.00 1.46
C LYS A 24 -3.07 12.49 2.89
N GLN A 25 -3.73 11.36 3.14
CA GLN A 25 -3.83 10.81 4.49
C GLN A 25 -2.56 10.09 4.91
N VAL A 26 -1.92 9.38 3.99
CA VAL A 26 -0.76 8.55 4.35
C VAL A 26 0.57 9.23 4.06
N GLY A 27 0.56 10.38 3.41
CA GLY A 27 1.79 11.10 3.14
C GLY A 27 2.67 10.45 2.08
N ILE A 28 2.07 9.76 1.12
CA ILE A 28 2.79 9.13 0.00
C ILE A 28 2.42 9.89 -1.27
N PRO A 29 3.40 10.27 -2.11
CA PRO A 29 3.09 10.97 -3.37
C PRO A 29 2.16 10.15 -4.26
N GLN A 30 1.29 10.83 -5.00
CA GLN A 30 0.33 10.16 -5.88
C GLN A 30 0.99 9.22 -6.87
N SER A 31 2.06 9.69 -7.50
CA SER A 31 2.76 8.86 -8.47
C SER A 31 3.31 7.61 -7.82
N ARG A 32 3.80 7.73 -6.60
CA ARG A 32 4.36 6.58 -5.89
C ARG A 32 3.26 5.59 -5.50
N LEU A 33 2.14 6.07 -4.98
CA LEU A 33 1.04 5.16 -4.63
C LEU A 33 0.50 4.46 -5.86
N SER A 34 0.37 5.18 -6.96
CA SER A 34 -0.07 4.58 -8.22
C SER A 34 0.86 3.45 -8.65
N GLU A 35 2.17 3.67 -8.53
CA GLU A 35 3.15 2.64 -8.87
C GLU A 35 3.05 1.43 -7.95
N LEU A 36 2.79 1.66 -6.67
CA LEU A 36 2.62 0.57 -5.72
C LEU A 36 1.40 -0.27 -6.07
N GLU A 37 0.29 0.39 -6.43
CA GLU A 37 -0.92 -0.34 -6.80
C GLU A 37 -0.75 -1.13 -8.09
N LYS A 38 0.05 -0.62 -9.02
CA LYS A 38 0.31 -1.31 -10.27
C LYS A 38 1.34 -2.41 -10.14
N GLY A 39 2.04 -2.45 -9.03
CA GLY A 39 3.05 -3.47 -8.79
C GLY A 39 4.37 -3.24 -9.50
N VAL A 40 4.62 -2.00 -9.95
CA VAL A 40 5.85 -1.68 -10.65
C VAL A 40 6.92 -1.11 -9.73
N ARG A 41 6.61 -0.98 -8.44
CA ARG A 41 7.57 -0.50 -7.46
C ARG A 41 7.31 -1.19 -6.13
N LEU A 42 8.40 -1.55 -5.45
CA LEU A 42 8.29 -2.15 -4.12
C LEU A 42 8.11 -1.05 -3.07
N PRO A 43 7.25 -1.29 -2.08
CA PRO A 43 7.06 -0.31 -1.01
C PRO A 43 8.20 -0.37 0.00
N THR A 44 8.38 0.72 0.74
CA THR A 44 9.27 0.71 1.89
C THR A 44 8.48 0.20 3.10
N SER A 45 9.20 -0.22 4.15
CA SER A 45 8.53 -0.68 5.36
C SER A 45 7.71 0.44 6.00
N GLY A 46 8.21 1.68 5.93
CA GLY A 46 7.45 2.81 6.45
C GLY A 46 6.15 3.04 5.70
N GLN A 47 6.19 2.89 4.39
CA GLN A 47 4.98 3.02 3.58
C GLN A 47 3.97 1.93 3.92
N ILE A 48 4.45 0.71 4.10
CA ILE A 48 3.59 -0.42 4.47
C ILE A 48 2.90 -0.14 5.80
N GLU A 49 3.65 0.33 6.79
CA GLU A 49 3.09 0.61 8.11
C GLU A 49 2.01 1.68 8.04
N ARG A 50 2.25 2.72 7.27
CA ARG A 50 1.26 3.79 7.12
C ARG A 50 -0.01 3.30 6.45
N LEU A 51 0.15 2.47 5.42
CA LEU A 51 -1.01 1.93 4.71
C LEU A 51 -1.79 0.95 5.58
N GLU A 52 -1.09 0.09 6.32
CA GLU A 52 -1.76 -0.83 7.22
C GLU A 52 -2.56 -0.09 8.28
N SER A 53 -1.96 0.95 8.85
CA SER A 53 -2.62 1.76 9.85
C SER A 53 -3.83 2.50 9.28
N PHE A 54 -3.66 3.07 8.10
CA PHE A 54 -4.74 3.82 7.47
C PHE A 54 -5.94 2.94 7.12
N TYR A 55 -5.67 1.77 6.55
CA TYR A 55 -6.74 0.87 6.14
C TYR A 55 -7.26 -0.01 7.28
N GLY A 56 -6.57 0.00 8.43
CA GLY A 56 -7.00 -0.78 9.58
C GLY A 56 -6.84 -2.27 9.41
N VAL A 57 -5.85 -2.70 8.63
CA VAL A 57 -5.57 -4.13 8.48
C VAL A 57 -4.53 -4.56 9.49
N ASP A 58 -4.40 -5.86 9.68
CA ASP A 58 -3.47 -6.41 10.66
C ASP A 58 -2.04 -6.07 10.31
N SER A 59 -1.23 -5.91 11.35
CA SER A 59 0.21 -5.79 11.20
C SER A 59 0.73 -6.94 10.36
N HIS A 60 1.60 -6.64 9.43
CA HIS A 60 2.22 -7.63 8.55
C HIS A 60 1.32 -8.15 7.43
N GLU A 61 0.05 -7.81 7.40
CA GLU A 61 -0.82 -8.29 6.35
C GLU A 61 -0.34 -7.79 4.98
N LEU A 62 -0.05 -6.51 4.87
CA LEU A 62 0.48 -5.96 3.62
C LEU A 62 1.95 -6.31 3.42
N ALA A 63 2.72 -6.34 4.50
CA ALA A 63 4.14 -6.68 4.39
C ALA A 63 4.34 -8.07 3.82
N SER A 64 3.50 -9.00 4.23
CA SER A 64 3.53 -10.37 3.75
C SER A 64 3.30 -10.44 2.25
N LEU A 65 2.36 -9.65 1.75
CA LEU A 65 2.05 -9.63 0.32
C LEU A 65 3.12 -8.89 -0.49
N ALA A 66 3.79 -7.93 0.12
CA ALA A 66 4.82 -7.17 -0.56
C ALA A 66 6.08 -8.00 -0.80
N GLN A 67 6.23 -9.10 -0.09
CA GLN A 67 7.39 -9.99 -0.24
C GLN A 67 8.70 -9.25 -0.07
N LEU A 68 8.76 -8.40 0.95
CA LEU A 68 9.98 -7.68 1.24
C LEU A 68 11.06 -8.65 1.70
N PRO A 69 12.32 -8.38 1.36
CA PRO A 69 13.39 -9.24 1.84
C PRO A 69 13.49 -9.18 3.35
N ASP A 70 13.90 -10.29 3.93
CA ASP A 70 14.15 -10.35 5.36
C ASP A 70 15.27 -9.42 5.74
N LYS A 71 15.21 -8.94 6.93
CA LYS A 71 16.19 -8.00 7.40
C LYS A 71 17.36 -8.62 8.09
N ASN A 72 17.51 -9.84 8.02
CA ASN A 72 18.58 -10.53 8.73
C ASN A 72 19.91 -10.35 8.12
#